data_177436c36d13decde7c47d9d5d9010f0
#
_entry.id   177436c36d13decde7c47d9d5d9010f0
#
_cell.length_a   1.000
_cell.length_b   1.000
_cell.length_c   1.000
_cell.angle_alpha   90.00
_cell.angle_beta   90.00
_cell.angle_gamma   90.00
#
_symmetry.space_group_name_H-M   'P 1'
#
loop_
_entity.id
_entity.type
_entity.pdbx_description
1 polymer ?
#
loop_
_entity_poly.entity_id
_entity_poly.type
_entity_poly.pdbx_seq_one_letter_code
_entity_poly.pdbx_strand_id
1 'polypeptide(L)'
;MEAKAKSITFLADEGSVQIPFFQRGYVWNRVNWDDMLTDLLEFNKSHFLGSLILKQLKAISGEPKSVLVIDGQQRLTTLSILLKALYDLFTEEMRKDTSVELVKYLFYKKYATDRKYYIKITHSRVDANYFKQVIGEVQDGVIQAPDLPSIDKIDDQSNKILQCYRYFYTELQNKDEETRIKLFNHLLNSENKIIVLIDLAEHDNEQAIFDTINSAGIRLSGTDIVKNALFQRAMELLPKEDVISLYEDCWEKTFSLDDDSIVFWGTQKSTGRLMRDHSEILLQTIAVIKGLYDPEKHTLSELPDLYKDKIATYSETELRGLINEIREYATIYRDNIPSFDGSTLYSYEDFVQRLFHILDACDISTFHPYIIFLLKKYKDDEKTLKVRLKELETLVIKRLLAKQETKSYNKLCKDFIDNEAQVKTKADAVSQAQIQAGIKSISNKNATIVLFWIELFRRNKDVKQSVKELKYNYSLEHLLPQKWEEHWASVPVVDDAGNAIADPETAKQVRYSKVYSIGNMTLLNSRLNTSLRNYIFLRKIEGEGRKKGIRQYSELWITKADIIDRYDRGETVWNEASITQRENALCCELLEIWKS
;
A
#
# COMPACT_ATOMS: atom_id res chain seq x y z
N MET A 1 -8.27 -37.03 5.85
CA MET A 1 -7.50 -36.45 4.75
C MET A 1 -6.92 -37.56 3.87
N GLU A 2 -7.11 -37.53 2.56
CA GLU A 2 -6.56 -38.46 1.60
C GLU A 2 -5.92 -37.68 0.44
N ALA A 3 -4.69 -38.00 0.06
CA ALA A 3 -3.98 -37.38 -1.04
C ALA A 3 -3.70 -38.39 -2.17
N LYS A 4 -4.15 -38.09 -3.38
CA LYS A 4 -4.01 -38.96 -4.54
C LYS A 4 -3.61 -38.20 -5.79
N ALA A 5 -2.69 -38.74 -6.58
CA ALA A 5 -2.44 -38.24 -7.92
C ALA A 5 -3.65 -38.51 -8.84
N LYS A 6 -4.17 -37.47 -9.46
CA LYS A 6 -5.37 -37.49 -10.32
C LYS A 6 -5.13 -36.78 -11.64
N SER A 7 -5.86 -37.18 -12.66
CA SER A 7 -6.03 -36.41 -13.88
C SER A 7 -7.16 -35.42 -13.69
N ILE A 8 -7.32 -34.45 -14.62
CA ILE A 8 -8.45 -33.50 -14.59
C ILE A 8 -9.81 -34.20 -14.71
N THR A 9 -9.84 -35.44 -15.13
CA THR A 9 -11.06 -36.24 -15.30
C THR A 9 -11.82 -36.48 -13.99
N PHE A 10 -11.19 -36.26 -12.80
CA PHE A 10 -11.89 -36.32 -11.52
C PHE A 10 -13.09 -35.37 -11.48
N LEU A 11 -13.06 -34.26 -12.24
CA LEU A 11 -14.17 -33.32 -12.32
C LEU A 11 -15.46 -33.94 -12.84
N ALA A 12 -15.40 -35.02 -13.62
CA ALA A 12 -16.60 -35.69 -14.10
C ALA A 12 -17.43 -36.29 -12.95
N ASP A 13 -16.76 -36.70 -11.86
CA ASP A 13 -17.38 -37.35 -10.70
C ASP A 13 -17.94 -36.30 -9.71
N GLU A 14 -17.57 -35.03 -9.86
CA GLU A 14 -18.05 -33.93 -9.00
C GLU A 14 -19.26 -33.23 -9.66
N GLY A 15 -20.25 -32.87 -8.84
CA GLY A 15 -21.37 -32.05 -9.30
C GLY A 15 -20.98 -30.57 -9.30
N SER A 16 -21.15 -29.89 -8.19
CA SER A 16 -20.77 -28.48 -8.03
C SER A 16 -19.43 -28.34 -7.35
N VAL A 17 -18.54 -27.54 -7.94
CA VAL A 17 -17.23 -27.17 -7.38
C VAL A 17 -17.31 -25.70 -7.01
N GLN A 18 -17.33 -25.38 -5.72
CA GLN A 18 -17.56 -24.05 -5.22
C GLN A 18 -16.24 -23.40 -4.80
N ILE A 19 -15.88 -22.31 -5.42
CA ILE A 19 -14.86 -21.38 -4.91
C ILE A 19 -15.59 -20.44 -3.93
N PRO A 20 -15.16 -20.35 -2.65
CA PRO A 20 -15.78 -19.43 -1.70
C PRO A 20 -15.84 -18.01 -2.26
N PHE A 21 -16.98 -17.34 -2.09
CA PHE A 21 -17.22 -16.01 -2.68
C PHE A 21 -16.25 -14.93 -2.14
N PHE A 22 -15.68 -15.15 -0.96
CA PHE A 22 -14.72 -14.26 -0.32
C PHE A 22 -13.25 -14.57 -0.68
N GLN A 23 -12.95 -15.65 -1.41
CA GLN A 23 -11.59 -15.89 -1.88
C GLN A 23 -11.17 -14.83 -2.90
N ARG A 24 -9.84 -14.62 -3.04
CA ARG A 24 -9.30 -13.69 -4.02
C ARG A 24 -9.74 -14.04 -5.43
N GLY A 25 -9.89 -13.03 -6.27
CA GLY A 25 -10.16 -13.22 -7.68
C GLY A 25 -9.03 -13.95 -8.43
N TYR A 26 -9.23 -14.17 -9.72
CA TYR A 26 -8.25 -14.77 -10.60
C TYR A 26 -7.10 -13.79 -10.87
N VAL A 27 -5.87 -14.18 -10.49
CA VAL A 27 -4.68 -13.30 -10.52
C VAL A 27 -3.54 -13.82 -11.41
N TRP A 28 -3.63 -15.03 -11.94
CA TRP A 28 -2.63 -15.55 -12.86
C TRP A 28 -2.48 -14.66 -14.09
N ASN A 29 -1.27 -14.61 -14.63
CA ASN A 29 -0.90 -13.79 -15.76
C ASN A 29 -0.20 -14.62 -16.85
N ARG A 30 0.28 -13.93 -17.90
CA ARG A 30 0.89 -14.55 -19.06
C ARG A 30 2.01 -15.53 -18.71
N VAL A 31 2.84 -15.24 -17.73
CA VAL A 31 3.95 -16.12 -17.31
C VAL A 31 3.39 -17.47 -16.82
N ASN A 32 2.38 -17.44 -15.95
CA ASN A 32 1.77 -18.66 -15.43
C ASN A 32 1.04 -19.48 -16.51
N TRP A 33 0.40 -18.80 -17.47
CA TRP A 33 -0.30 -19.47 -18.57
C TRP A 33 0.69 -20.09 -19.55
N ASP A 34 1.79 -19.41 -19.85
CA ASP A 34 2.85 -19.88 -20.73
C ASP A 34 3.57 -21.10 -20.16
N ASP A 35 3.93 -21.04 -18.87
CA ASP A 35 4.52 -22.17 -18.14
C ASP A 35 3.58 -23.39 -18.21
N MET A 36 2.29 -23.22 -17.89
CA MET A 36 1.32 -24.32 -17.92
C MET A 36 1.14 -24.89 -19.33
N LEU A 37 1.01 -24.04 -20.36
CA LEU A 37 0.83 -24.49 -21.74
C LEU A 37 2.06 -25.23 -22.25
N THR A 38 3.25 -24.73 -21.93
CA THR A 38 4.53 -25.35 -22.31
C THR A 38 4.65 -26.73 -21.70
N ASP A 39 4.39 -26.86 -20.40
CA ASP A 39 4.40 -28.16 -19.71
C ASP A 39 3.42 -29.15 -20.33
N LEU A 40 2.20 -28.71 -20.62
CA LEU A 40 1.16 -29.56 -21.19
C LEU A 40 1.40 -29.99 -22.66
N LEU A 41 2.19 -29.22 -23.42
CA LEU A 41 2.60 -29.57 -24.79
C LEU A 41 3.77 -30.55 -24.84
N GLU A 42 4.49 -30.80 -23.74
CA GLU A 42 5.54 -31.83 -23.65
C GLU A 42 4.94 -33.24 -23.40
N PHE A 43 4.24 -33.78 -24.36
CA PHE A 43 3.48 -35.04 -24.24
C PHE A 43 4.26 -36.25 -23.76
N ASN A 44 5.59 -36.26 -23.85
CA ASN A 44 6.46 -37.36 -23.48
C ASN A 44 6.98 -37.30 -22.04
N LYS A 45 6.63 -36.26 -21.29
CA LYS A 45 6.99 -36.09 -19.89
C LYS A 45 5.76 -36.08 -19.00
N SER A 46 5.93 -36.58 -17.79
CA SER A 46 4.91 -36.43 -16.75
C SER A 46 5.12 -35.11 -16.07
N HIS A 47 4.20 -34.17 -16.25
CA HIS A 47 4.23 -32.88 -15.60
C HIS A 47 3.31 -32.89 -14.38
N PHE A 48 3.72 -32.16 -13.34
CA PHE A 48 2.93 -31.95 -12.14
C PHE A 48 2.52 -30.49 -12.05
N LEU A 49 1.24 -30.23 -12.21
CA LEU A 49 0.68 -28.88 -12.18
C LEU A 49 0.41 -28.34 -10.76
N GLY A 50 0.62 -29.15 -9.73
CA GLY A 50 0.46 -28.78 -8.33
C GLY A 50 -0.68 -29.50 -7.62
N SER A 51 -0.94 -29.10 -6.37
CA SER A 51 -2.00 -29.67 -5.54
C SER A 51 -3.32 -28.93 -5.72
N LEU A 52 -4.42 -29.64 -5.47
CA LEU A 52 -5.77 -29.12 -5.36
C LEU A 52 -6.37 -29.65 -4.05
N ILE A 53 -6.82 -28.77 -3.17
CA ILE A 53 -7.40 -29.12 -1.88
C ILE A 53 -8.91 -28.89 -1.96
N LEU A 54 -9.66 -29.96 -1.81
CA LEU A 54 -11.13 -29.93 -1.82
C LEU A 54 -11.68 -30.41 -0.49
N LYS A 55 -12.76 -29.78 -0.02
CA LYS A 55 -13.55 -30.20 1.13
C LYS A 55 -14.92 -30.66 0.67
N GLN A 56 -15.33 -31.85 1.08
CA GLN A 56 -16.66 -32.36 0.81
C GLN A 56 -17.70 -31.53 1.55
N LEU A 57 -18.72 -31.05 0.85
CA LEU A 57 -19.90 -30.44 1.46
C LEU A 57 -20.93 -31.50 1.84
N LYS A 58 -21.79 -31.18 2.82
CA LYS A 58 -22.85 -32.12 3.22
C LYS A 58 -23.71 -32.52 2.03
N ALA A 59 -23.82 -33.81 1.83
CA ALA A 59 -24.66 -34.35 0.76
C ALA A 59 -26.15 -34.11 1.08
N ILE A 60 -26.87 -33.51 0.13
CA ILE A 60 -28.32 -33.39 0.17
C ILE A 60 -28.88 -34.52 -0.68
N SER A 61 -29.81 -35.29 -0.12
CA SER A 61 -30.41 -36.45 -0.84
C SER A 61 -31.05 -35.99 -2.15
N GLY A 62 -30.62 -36.64 -3.26
CA GLY A 62 -31.10 -36.31 -4.62
C GLY A 62 -30.31 -35.20 -5.33
N GLU A 63 -29.38 -34.52 -4.67
CA GLU A 63 -28.49 -33.54 -5.31
C GLU A 63 -27.11 -34.16 -5.59
N PRO A 64 -26.40 -33.70 -6.65
CA PRO A 64 -25.06 -34.16 -6.94
C PRO A 64 -24.08 -33.72 -5.86
N LYS A 65 -23.02 -34.52 -5.70
CA LYS A 65 -21.92 -34.22 -4.79
C LYS A 65 -21.39 -32.82 -5.02
N SER A 66 -21.19 -32.05 -3.95
CA SER A 66 -20.66 -30.70 -4.01
C SER A 66 -19.40 -30.60 -3.16
N VAL A 67 -18.41 -29.89 -3.68
CA VAL A 67 -17.11 -29.68 -3.01
C VAL A 67 -16.76 -28.20 -2.94
N LEU A 68 -16.06 -27.84 -1.87
CA LEU A 68 -15.51 -26.51 -1.66
C LEU A 68 -14.02 -26.52 -2.02
N VAL A 69 -13.58 -25.57 -2.81
CA VAL A 69 -12.16 -25.40 -3.16
C VAL A 69 -11.47 -24.62 -2.04
N ILE A 70 -10.55 -25.27 -1.35
CA ILE A 70 -9.72 -24.64 -0.31
C ILE A 70 -8.46 -24.05 -0.93
N ASP A 71 -7.80 -24.79 -1.83
CA ASP A 71 -6.65 -24.30 -2.61
C ASP A 71 -6.66 -24.87 -4.03
N GLY A 72 -5.95 -24.20 -4.94
CA GLY A 72 -5.80 -24.57 -6.35
C GLY A 72 -6.82 -23.95 -7.29
N GLN A 73 -7.61 -22.97 -6.83
CA GLN A 73 -8.63 -22.28 -7.65
C GLN A 73 -8.06 -21.70 -8.95
N GLN A 74 -6.84 -21.11 -8.92
CA GLN A 74 -6.21 -20.52 -10.10
C GLN A 74 -5.95 -21.59 -11.17
N ARG A 75 -5.40 -22.75 -10.78
CA ARG A 75 -5.13 -23.90 -11.67
C ARG A 75 -6.40 -24.43 -12.28
N LEU A 76 -7.42 -24.63 -11.44
CA LEU A 76 -8.69 -25.18 -11.86
C LEU A 76 -9.40 -24.25 -12.86
N THR A 77 -9.41 -22.95 -12.60
CA THR A 77 -9.93 -21.93 -13.49
C THR A 77 -9.19 -21.95 -14.83
N THR A 78 -7.86 -21.93 -14.80
CA THR A 78 -7.01 -21.93 -16.00
C THR A 78 -7.22 -23.16 -16.86
N LEU A 79 -7.28 -24.34 -16.25
CA LEU A 79 -7.54 -25.61 -16.98
C LEU A 79 -8.92 -25.60 -17.64
N SER A 80 -9.94 -25.08 -16.98
CA SER A 80 -11.30 -24.96 -17.56
C SER A 80 -11.34 -24.01 -18.75
N ILE A 81 -10.62 -22.88 -18.65
CA ILE A 81 -10.50 -21.89 -19.74
C ILE A 81 -9.71 -22.49 -20.92
N LEU A 82 -8.62 -23.22 -20.64
CA LEU A 82 -7.83 -23.91 -21.66
C LEU A 82 -8.66 -24.93 -22.43
N LEU A 83 -9.43 -25.78 -21.72
CA LEU A 83 -10.34 -26.75 -22.36
C LEU A 83 -11.38 -26.06 -23.24
N LYS A 84 -11.94 -24.95 -22.79
CA LYS A 84 -12.91 -24.18 -23.55
C LYS A 84 -12.28 -23.56 -24.80
N ALA A 85 -11.09 -22.97 -24.68
CA ALA A 85 -10.36 -22.38 -25.82
C ALA A 85 -10.00 -23.43 -26.89
N LEU A 86 -9.58 -24.61 -26.47
CA LEU A 86 -9.35 -25.75 -27.39
C LEU A 86 -10.64 -26.12 -28.13
N TYR A 87 -11.74 -26.29 -27.39
CA TYR A 87 -13.04 -26.65 -27.96
C TYR A 87 -13.54 -25.62 -28.99
N ASP A 88 -13.37 -24.33 -28.68
CA ASP A 88 -13.84 -23.25 -29.56
C ASP A 88 -13.05 -23.16 -30.89
N LEU A 89 -11.82 -23.72 -30.93
CA LEU A 89 -10.99 -23.82 -32.13
C LEU A 89 -11.29 -25.06 -32.99
N PHE A 90 -12.12 -25.99 -32.52
CA PHE A 90 -12.52 -27.15 -33.29
C PHE A 90 -13.55 -26.79 -34.36
N THR A 91 -13.62 -27.61 -35.41
CA THR A 91 -14.67 -27.53 -36.44
C THR A 91 -16.06 -27.77 -35.82
N GLU A 92 -17.11 -27.35 -36.50
CA GLU A 92 -18.49 -27.57 -36.01
C GLU A 92 -18.83 -29.02 -35.80
N GLU A 93 -18.36 -29.92 -36.68
CA GLU A 93 -18.53 -31.36 -36.56
C GLU A 93 -17.81 -31.89 -35.32
N MET A 94 -16.55 -31.55 -35.15
CA MET A 94 -15.76 -31.99 -33.98
C MET A 94 -16.36 -31.45 -32.67
N ARG A 95 -16.88 -30.21 -32.65
CA ARG A 95 -17.55 -29.67 -31.47
C ARG A 95 -18.78 -30.45 -31.07
N LYS A 96 -19.59 -30.92 -32.02
CA LYS A 96 -20.75 -31.79 -31.75
C LYS A 96 -20.32 -33.10 -31.12
N ASP A 97 -19.27 -33.71 -31.64
CA ASP A 97 -18.77 -35.01 -31.15
C ASP A 97 -18.11 -34.89 -29.78
N THR A 98 -17.29 -33.88 -29.56
CA THR A 98 -16.54 -33.69 -28.30
C THR A 98 -17.37 -33.06 -27.20
N SER A 99 -18.50 -32.39 -27.53
CA SER A 99 -19.35 -31.68 -26.55
C SER A 99 -19.88 -32.62 -25.48
N VAL A 100 -20.30 -33.80 -25.83
CA VAL A 100 -20.84 -34.83 -24.90
C VAL A 100 -19.85 -35.16 -23.79
N GLU A 101 -18.56 -35.22 -24.16
CA GLU A 101 -17.49 -35.51 -23.21
C GLU A 101 -17.16 -34.27 -22.40
N LEU A 102 -16.94 -33.09 -23.04
CA LEU A 102 -16.51 -31.89 -22.39
C LEU A 102 -17.54 -31.32 -21.39
N VAL A 103 -18.84 -31.48 -21.68
CA VAL A 103 -19.93 -31.11 -20.77
C VAL A 103 -19.75 -31.72 -19.39
N LYS A 104 -19.24 -32.92 -19.25
CA LYS A 104 -19.00 -33.59 -17.95
C LYS A 104 -17.99 -32.84 -17.08
N TYR A 105 -17.05 -32.10 -17.66
CA TYR A 105 -15.98 -31.39 -16.94
C TYR A 105 -16.31 -29.94 -16.64
N LEU A 106 -17.07 -29.28 -17.53
CA LEU A 106 -17.38 -27.86 -17.41
C LEU A 106 -18.77 -27.58 -16.83
N PHE A 107 -19.69 -28.56 -16.91
CA PHE A 107 -21.07 -28.39 -16.48
C PHE A 107 -21.56 -29.55 -15.63
N TYR A 108 -22.66 -29.33 -14.95
CA TYR A 108 -23.39 -30.37 -14.21
C TYR A 108 -24.91 -30.14 -14.28
N LYS A 109 -25.69 -31.15 -13.94
CA LYS A 109 -27.14 -31.05 -13.76
C LYS A 109 -27.45 -31.16 -12.28
N LYS A 110 -28.36 -30.31 -11.77
CA LYS A 110 -28.78 -30.38 -10.38
C LYS A 110 -29.55 -31.68 -10.08
N TYR A 111 -30.38 -32.10 -11.05
CA TYR A 111 -31.07 -33.38 -11.01
C TYR A 111 -30.85 -34.12 -12.35
N ALA A 112 -30.83 -35.42 -12.31
CA ALA A 112 -30.63 -36.24 -13.53
C ALA A 112 -31.68 -35.98 -14.63
N THR A 113 -32.89 -35.59 -14.23
CA THR A 113 -34.01 -35.23 -15.11
C THR A 113 -33.98 -33.81 -15.63
N ASP A 114 -33.10 -32.97 -15.14
CA ASP A 114 -33.02 -31.57 -15.56
C ASP A 114 -32.62 -31.46 -17.05
N ARG A 115 -33.30 -30.55 -17.76
CA ARG A 115 -32.86 -30.12 -19.09
C ARG A 115 -31.78 -29.05 -19.03
N LYS A 116 -31.69 -28.32 -17.90
CA LYS A 116 -30.76 -27.22 -17.69
C LYS A 116 -29.43 -27.72 -17.16
N TYR A 117 -28.35 -27.20 -17.76
CA TYR A 117 -27.00 -27.38 -17.28
C TYR A 117 -26.55 -26.13 -16.50
N TYR A 118 -25.77 -26.35 -15.48
CA TYR A 118 -25.15 -25.31 -14.65
C TYR A 118 -23.64 -25.41 -14.81
N ILE A 119 -22.94 -24.29 -14.83
CA ILE A 119 -21.48 -24.27 -14.84
C ILE A 119 -20.97 -24.96 -13.57
N LYS A 120 -20.02 -25.87 -13.73
CA LYS A 120 -19.53 -26.73 -12.64
C LYS A 120 -18.78 -25.94 -11.57
N ILE A 121 -17.91 -25.00 -11.99
CA ILE A 121 -17.12 -24.18 -11.09
C ILE A 121 -17.85 -22.87 -10.82
N THR A 122 -18.25 -22.68 -9.56
CA THR A 122 -18.83 -21.40 -9.11
C THR A 122 -17.70 -20.52 -8.59
N HIS A 123 -17.46 -19.41 -9.25
CA HIS A 123 -16.40 -18.45 -8.92
C HIS A 123 -16.77 -17.46 -7.82
N SER A 124 -15.73 -16.78 -7.28
CA SER A 124 -15.90 -15.54 -6.51
C SER A 124 -16.70 -14.51 -7.30
N ARG A 125 -17.38 -13.59 -6.63
CA ARG A 125 -18.28 -12.63 -7.29
C ARG A 125 -17.60 -11.78 -8.36
N VAL A 126 -16.36 -11.39 -8.12
CA VAL A 126 -15.57 -10.55 -9.06
C VAL A 126 -15.39 -11.25 -10.41
N ASP A 127 -15.23 -12.56 -10.42
CA ASP A 127 -14.90 -13.34 -11.62
C ASP A 127 -16.09 -14.08 -12.22
N ALA A 128 -17.17 -14.26 -11.45
CA ALA A 128 -18.29 -15.12 -11.84
C ALA A 128 -18.88 -14.77 -13.22
N ASN A 129 -19.08 -13.49 -13.50
CA ASN A 129 -19.64 -13.02 -14.76
C ASN A 129 -18.68 -13.26 -15.93
N TYR A 130 -17.40 -12.94 -15.75
CA TYR A 130 -16.39 -13.12 -16.79
C TYR A 130 -16.15 -14.60 -17.09
N PHE A 131 -16.14 -15.44 -16.05
CA PHE A 131 -16.00 -16.89 -16.21
C PHE A 131 -17.22 -17.47 -16.93
N LYS A 132 -18.43 -17.02 -16.61
CA LYS A 132 -19.65 -17.41 -17.31
C LYS A 132 -19.62 -17.00 -18.78
N GLN A 133 -19.15 -15.79 -19.10
CA GLN A 133 -18.98 -15.35 -20.49
C GLN A 133 -18.06 -16.26 -21.28
N VAL A 134 -16.93 -16.70 -20.69
CA VAL A 134 -15.96 -17.59 -21.33
C VAL A 134 -16.54 -19.00 -21.50
N ILE A 135 -17.05 -19.61 -20.43
CA ILE A 135 -17.50 -21.01 -20.45
C ILE A 135 -18.77 -21.19 -21.29
N GLY A 136 -19.63 -20.19 -21.33
CA GLY A 136 -20.88 -20.19 -22.10
C GLY A 136 -21.99 -21.01 -21.47
N GLU A 137 -22.89 -21.53 -22.31
CA GLU A 137 -24.06 -22.33 -21.92
C GLU A 137 -24.14 -23.60 -22.79
N VAL A 138 -24.95 -24.58 -22.36
CA VAL A 138 -25.23 -25.78 -23.15
C VAL A 138 -26.64 -25.68 -23.70
N GLN A 139 -26.77 -25.75 -25.04
CA GLN A 139 -28.05 -25.83 -25.76
C GLN A 139 -28.05 -27.08 -26.63
N ASP A 140 -29.10 -27.89 -26.54
CA ASP A 140 -29.27 -29.16 -27.26
C ASP A 140 -28.04 -30.09 -27.16
N GLY A 141 -27.39 -30.10 -25.99
CA GLY A 141 -26.22 -30.92 -25.72
C GLY A 141 -24.89 -30.38 -26.28
N VAL A 142 -24.90 -29.22 -26.91
CA VAL A 142 -23.72 -28.57 -27.50
C VAL A 142 -23.35 -27.33 -26.67
N ILE A 143 -22.06 -27.22 -26.33
CA ILE A 143 -21.54 -26.01 -25.65
C ILE A 143 -21.49 -24.87 -26.65
N GLN A 144 -22.13 -23.76 -26.31
CA GLN A 144 -22.22 -22.60 -27.18
C GLN A 144 -20.91 -21.81 -27.19
N ALA A 145 -20.73 -21.01 -28.24
CA ALA A 145 -19.62 -20.06 -28.32
C ALA A 145 -19.67 -19.08 -27.14
N PRO A 146 -18.51 -18.56 -26.68
CA PRO A 146 -18.45 -17.61 -25.59
C PRO A 146 -19.16 -16.29 -25.98
N ASP A 147 -19.83 -15.68 -25.01
CA ASP A 147 -20.42 -14.34 -25.15
C ASP A 147 -19.35 -13.29 -24.78
N LEU A 148 -18.39 -13.09 -25.69
CA LEU A 148 -17.24 -12.24 -25.48
C LEU A 148 -17.19 -11.10 -26.51
N PRO A 149 -16.55 -9.96 -26.16
CA PRO A 149 -16.06 -9.02 -27.16
C PRO A 149 -15.14 -9.75 -28.15
N SER A 150 -15.01 -9.22 -29.36
CA SER A 150 -14.01 -9.73 -30.31
C SER A 150 -12.66 -9.92 -29.60
N ILE A 151 -11.98 -11.02 -29.84
CA ILE A 151 -10.68 -11.36 -29.21
C ILE A 151 -9.68 -10.22 -29.30
N ASP A 152 -9.67 -9.48 -30.41
CA ASP A 152 -8.81 -8.32 -30.64
C ASP A 152 -9.12 -7.12 -29.72
N LYS A 153 -10.30 -7.08 -29.10
CA LYS A 153 -10.70 -6.03 -28.15
C LYS A 153 -10.40 -6.36 -26.70
N ILE A 154 -9.99 -7.57 -26.41
CA ILE A 154 -9.53 -7.95 -25.08
C ILE A 154 -8.07 -7.50 -24.97
N ASP A 155 -7.78 -6.55 -24.10
CA ASP A 155 -6.46 -5.94 -23.88
C ASP A 155 -5.91 -6.25 -22.49
N ASP A 156 -4.80 -5.65 -22.14
CA ASP A 156 -4.14 -5.84 -20.86
C ASP A 156 -4.87 -5.15 -19.67
N GLN A 157 -5.88 -4.31 -19.95
CA GLN A 157 -6.76 -3.70 -18.96
C GLN A 157 -8.03 -4.54 -18.72
N SER A 158 -8.31 -5.51 -19.58
CA SER A 158 -9.44 -6.41 -19.43
C SER A 158 -9.27 -7.33 -18.22
N ASN A 159 -10.38 -7.90 -17.72
CA ASN A 159 -10.33 -8.88 -16.64
C ASN A 159 -9.39 -10.06 -16.97
N LYS A 160 -8.66 -10.56 -15.97
CA LYS A 160 -7.65 -11.62 -16.12
C LYS A 160 -8.20 -12.93 -16.70
N ILE A 161 -9.47 -13.24 -16.45
CA ILE A 161 -10.15 -14.42 -17.06
C ILE A 161 -10.27 -14.23 -18.58
N LEU A 162 -10.66 -13.06 -19.04
CA LEU A 162 -10.75 -12.75 -20.47
C LEU A 162 -9.36 -12.76 -21.13
N GLN A 163 -8.36 -12.17 -20.47
CA GLN A 163 -6.97 -12.21 -20.94
C GLN A 163 -6.44 -13.63 -21.05
N CYS A 164 -6.76 -14.50 -20.07
CA CYS A 164 -6.38 -15.91 -20.05
C CYS A 164 -6.99 -16.65 -21.25
N TYR A 165 -8.29 -16.45 -21.51
CA TYR A 165 -8.95 -17.05 -22.66
C TYR A 165 -8.36 -16.56 -23.99
N ARG A 166 -8.16 -15.25 -24.17
CA ARG A 166 -7.49 -14.68 -25.36
C ARG A 166 -6.10 -15.29 -25.55
N TYR A 167 -5.31 -15.42 -24.49
CA TYR A 167 -3.98 -16.01 -24.54
C TYR A 167 -4.05 -17.44 -25.13
N PHE A 168 -4.81 -18.33 -24.49
CA PHE A 168 -4.90 -19.72 -24.97
C PHE A 168 -5.51 -19.84 -26.36
N TYR A 169 -6.54 -19.08 -26.66
CA TYR A 169 -7.15 -19.08 -27.98
C TYR A 169 -6.13 -18.70 -29.06
N THR A 170 -5.37 -17.63 -28.85
CA THR A 170 -4.37 -17.14 -29.81
C THR A 170 -3.19 -18.11 -29.96
N GLU A 171 -2.62 -18.58 -28.85
CA GLU A 171 -1.48 -19.50 -28.88
C GLU A 171 -1.86 -20.85 -29.54
N LEU A 172 -3.05 -21.35 -29.26
CA LEU A 172 -3.54 -22.61 -29.83
C LEU A 172 -4.00 -22.47 -31.28
N GLN A 173 -4.49 -21.31 -31.69
CA GLN A 173 -4.83 -21.02 -33.10
C GLN A 173 -3.59 -21.14 -33.99
N ASN A 174 -2.42 -20.78 -33.47
CA ASN A 174 -1.13 -20.89 -34.15
C ASN A 174 -0.56 -22.32 -34.20
N LYS A 175 -1.19 -23.30 -33.53
CA LYS A 175 -0.82 -24.72 -33.61
C LYS A 175 -1.66 -25.42 -34.68
N ASP A 176 -1.08 -26.50 -35.24
CA ASP A 176 -1.86 -27.35 -36.16
C ASP A 176 -3.00 -28.08 -35.44
N GLU A 177 -3.93 -28.59 -36.24
CA GLU A 177 -5.13 -29.27 -35.73
C GLU A 177 -4.76 -30.56 -34.98
N GLU A 178 -3.77 -31.30 -35.45
CA GLU A 178 -3.31 -32.54 -34.84
C GLU A 178 -2.79 -32.28 -33.41
N THR A 179 -1.99 -31.25 -33.25
CA THR A 179 -1.47 -30.81 -31.92
C THR A 179 -2.61 -30.40 -30.97
N ARG A 180 -3.63 -29.69 -31.45
CA ARG A 180 -4.80 -29.32 -30.65
C ARG A 180 -5.60 -30.55 -30.19
N ILE A 181 -5.86 -31.48 -31.09
CA ILE A 181 -6.54 -32.72 -30.77
C ILE A 181 -5.72 -33.55 -29.78
N LYS A 182 -4.42 -33.64 -29.99
CA LYS A 182 -3.53 -34.37 -29.10
C LYS A 182 -3.52 -33.78 -27.69
N LEU A 183 -3.46 -32.43 -27.57
CA LEU A 183 -3.53 -31.77 -26.29
C LEU A 183 -4.89 -32.00 -25.59
N PHE A 184 -5.99 -31.90 -26.31
CA PHE A 184 -7.32 -32.16 -25.79
C PHE A 184 -7.44 -33.58 -25.23
N ASN A 185 -7.03 -34.58 -26.01
CA ASN A 185 -7.04 -35.96 -25.59
C ASN A 185 -6.07 -36.23 -24.42
N HIS A 186 -4.91 -35.56 -24.39
CA HIS A 186 -3.95 -35.68 -23.30
C HIS A 186 -4.53 -35.14 -21.98
N LEU A 187 -5.23 -34.02 -22.00
CA LEU A 187 -5.90 -33.45 -20.82
C LEU A 187 -7.01 -34.36 -20.30
N LEU A 188 -7.80 -34.97 -21.18
CA LEU A 188 -8.93 -35.83 -20.82
C LEU A 188 -8.54 -37.32 -20.63
N ASN A 189 -7.25 -37.66 -20.68
CA ASN A 189 -6.78 -38.99 -20.38
C ASN A 189 -6.73 -39.24 -18.86
N SER A 190 -7.45 -40.24 -18.37
CA SER A 190 -7.50 -40.63 -16.95
C SER A 190 -6.14 -41.06 -16.38
N GLU A 191 -5.24 -41.55 -17.24
CA GLU A 191 -3.89 -41.98 -16.85
C GLU A 191 -2.92 -40.81 -16.71
N ASN A 192 -3.27 -39.63 -17.24
CA ASN A 192 -2.45 -38.44 -17.15
C ASN A 192 -2.64 -37.74 -15.80
N LYS A 193 -1.91 -38.19 -14.78
CA LYS A 193 -2.03 -37.74 -13.39
C LYS A 193 -1.22 -36.47 -13.14
N ILE A 194 -1.77 -35.31 -13.53
CA ILE A 194 -1.10 -34.01 -13.49
C ILE A 194 -1.39 -33.22 -12.20
N ILE A 195 -2.29 -33.67 -11.33
CA ILE A 195 -2.71 -32.96 -10.12
C ILE A 195 -2.61 -33.92 -8.92
N VAL A 196 -2.18 -33.41 -7.76
CA VAL A 196 -2.40 -34.12 -6.48
C VAL A 196 -3.67 -33.55 -5.85
N LEU A 197 -4.72 -34.38 -5.87
CA LEU A 197 -5.98 -34.05 -5.20
C LEU A 197 -5.89 -34.46 -3.73
N ILE A 198 -6.18 -33.51 -2.85
CA ILE A 198 -6.23 -33.69 -1.41
C ILE A 198 -7.68 -33.50 -0.99
N ASP A 199 -8.31 -34.60 -0.62
CA ASP A 199 -9.69 -34.62 -0.13
C ASP A 199 -9.72 -34.46 1.39
N LEU A 200 -10.36 -33.41 1.86
CA LEU A 200 -10.62 -33.14 3.27
C LEU A 200 -11.99 -33.67 3.68
N ALA A 201 -12.02 -34.38 4.79
CA ALA A 201 -13.26 -34.74 5.46
C ALA A 201 -13.86 -33.52 6.21
N GLU A 202 -15.13 -33.59 6.58
CA GLU A 202 -15.85 -32.51 7.27
C GLU A 202 -15.14 -32.01 8.56
N HIS A 203 -14.42 -32.91 9.25
CA HIS A 203 -13.76 -32.63 10.54
C HIS A 203 -12.27 -32.30 10.42
N ASP A 204 -11.69 -32.30 9.22
CA ASP A 204 -10.29 -31.95 9.03
C ASP A 204 -10.08 -30.43 9.24
N ASN A 205 -8.96 -30.07 9.85
CA ASN A 205 -8.58 -28.66 10.03
C ASN A 205 -8.03 -28.09 8.72
N GLU A 206 -8.93 -27.46 7.95
CA GLU A 206 -8.64 -26.88 6.63
C GLU A 206 -7.47 -25.91 6.68
N GLN A 207 -7.43 -25.08 7.72
CA GLN A 207 -6.48 -23.99 7.83
C GLN A 207 -5.06 -24.49 8.07
N ALA A 208 -4.88 -25.46 8.98
CA ALA A 208 -3.56 -26.05 9.23
C ALA A 208 -3.00 -26.78 8.01
N ILE A 209 -3.88 -27.40 7.23
CA ILE A 209 -3.51 -28.10 6.00
C ILE A 209 -3.15 -27.12 4.90
N PHE A 210 -3.97 -26.08 4.73
CA PHE A 210 -3.74 -25.00 3.77
C PHE A 210 -2.38 -24.32 4.01
N ASP A 211 -2.10 -23.94 5.27
CA ASP A 211 -0.85 -23.26 5.65
C ASP A 211 0.40 -24.12 5.39
N THR A 212 0.26 -25.44 5.59
CA THR A 212 1.37 -26.39 5.37
C THR A 212 1.68 -26.60 3.88
N ILE A 213 0.67 -26.59 3.01
CA ILE A 213 0.79 -26.95 1.59
C ILE A 213 1.04 -25.73 0.70
N ASN A 214 0.57 -24.55 1.10
CA ASN A 214 0.62 -23.33 0.26
C ASN A 214 2.04 -22.72 0.08
N SER A 215 3.08 -23.45 0.47
CA SER A 215 4.47 -23.00 0.32
C SER A 215 4.98 -22.92 -1.13
N ALA A 216 4.25 -23.47 -2.10
CA ALA A 216 4.69 -23.61 -3.50
C ALA A 216 3.91 -22.74 -4.54
N GLY A 217 2.90 -21.94 -4.11
CA GLY A 217 2.08 -21.10 -5.00
C GLY A 217 2.33 -19.60 -4.87
N ILE A 218 1.56 -18.79 -5.60
CA ILE A 218 1.51 -17.33 -5.37
C ILE A 218 0.96 -17.11 -3.96
N ARG A 219 1.81 -16.59 -3.07
CA ARG A 219 1.45 -16.36 -1.67
C ARG A 219 0.23 -15.44 -1.58
N LEU A 220 -0.68 -15.77 -0.68
CA LEU A 220 -1.75 -14.86 -0.30
C LEU A 220 -1.16 -13.61 0.37
N SER A 221 -1.76 -12.46 0.11
CA SER A 221 -1.45 -11.25 0.89
C SER A 221 -1.90 -11.43 2.34
N GLY A 222 -1.29 -10.68 3.26
CA GLY A 222 -1.73 -10.67 4.65
C GLY A 222 -3.22 -10.32 4.79
N THR A 223 -3.69 -9.41 3.93
CA THR A 223 -5.12 -9.02 3.84
C THR A 223 -6.02 -10.17 3.41
N ASP A 224 -5.60 -10.96 2.41
CA ASP A 224 -6.39 -12.13 1.98
C ASP A 224 -6.50 -13.19 3.08
N ILE A 225 -5.41 -13.42 3.81
CA ILE A 225 -5.41 -14.38 4.93
C ILE A 225 -6.39 -13.94 6.02
N VAL A 226 -6.35 -12.67 6.42
CA VAL A 226 -7.28 -12.11 7.43
C VAL A 226 -8.72 -12.15 6.94
N LYS A 227 -8.99 -11.76 5.69
CA LYS A 227 -10.30 -11.84 5.06
C LYS A 227 -10.87 -13.26 5.10
N ASN A 228 -10.06 -14.22 4.66
CA ASN A 228 -10.48 -15.62 4.62
C ASN A 228 -10.80 -16.14 6.03
N ALA A 229 -9.96 -15.82 7.03
CA ALA A 229 -10.23 -16.21 8.42
C ALA A 229 -11.54 -15.62 8.96
N LEU A 230 -11.82 -14.32 8.68
CA LEU A 230 -13.06 -13.66 9.09
C LEU A 230 -14.30 -14.34 8.52
N PHE A 231 -14.33 -14.53 7.19
CA PHE A 231 -15.53 -15.04 6.52
C PHE A 231 -15.68 -16.55 6.63
N GLN A 232 -14.59 -17.30 6.79
CA GLN A 232 -14.67 -18.71 7.17
C GLN A 232 -15.28 -18.88 8.56
N ARG A 233 -14.81 -18.11 9.55
CA ARG A 233 -15.40 -18.11 10.89
C ARG A 233 -16.87 -17.67 10.87
N ALA A 234 -17.20 -16.67 10.03
CA ALA A 234 -18.59 -16.25 9.85
C ALA A 234 -19.48 -17.39 9.31
N MET A 235 -18.99 -18.17 8.34
CA MET A 235 -19.73 -19.34 7.80
C MET A 235 -19.96 -20.45 8.84
N GLU A 236 -19.13 -20.53 9.88
CA GLU A 236 -19.34 -21.48 11.00
C GLU A 236 -20.42 -21.00 11.98
N LEU A 237 -20.57 -19.68 12.14
CA LEU A 237 -21.41 -19.07 13.18
C LEU A 237 -22.77 -18.57 12.67
N LEU A 238 -22.89 -18.30 11.36
CA LEU A 238 -24.00 -17.58 10.77
C LEU A 238 -24.61 -18.32 9.58
N PRO A 239 -25.91 -18.10 9.28
CA PRO A 239 -26.51 -18.51 8.02
C PRO A 239 -25.75 -17.92 6.81
N LYS A 240 -25.68 -18.67 5.73
CA LYS A 240 -24.93 -18.29 4.51
C LYS A 240 -25.37 -16.93 3.95
N GLU A 241 -26.65 -16.64 3.95
CA GLU A 241 -27.23 -15.39 3.45
C GLU A 241 -26.74 -14.19 4.26
N ASP A 242 -26.66 -14.32 5.59
CA ASP A 242 -26.15 -13.29 6.48
C ASP A 242 -24.66 -13.03 6.25
N VAL A 243 -23.88 -14.09 6.01
CA VAL A 243 -22.44 -13.96 5.72
C VAL A 243 -22.21 -13.26 4.39
N ILE A 244 -23.01 -13.58 3.37
CA ILE A 244 -22.95 -12.91 2.07
C ILE A 244 -23.26 -11.42 2.24
N SER A 245 -24.34 -11.07 2.95
CA SER A 245 -24.69 -9.67 3.21
C SER A 245 -23.60 -8.93 3.98
N LEU A 246 -23.04 -9.57 5.01
CA LEU A 246 -21.95 -8.99 5.81
C LEU A 246 -20.67 -8.76 4.96
N TYR A 247 -20.35 -9.68 4.05
CA TYR A 247 -19.24 -9.54 3.12
C TYR A 247 -19.48 -8.37 2.15
N GLU A 248 -20.65 -8.32 1.51
CA GLU A 248 -21.02 -7.28 0.57
C GLU A 248 -21.00 -5.89 1.20
N ASP A 249 -21.62 -5.75 2.36
CA ASP A 249 -21.79 -4.45 3.01
C ASP A 249 -20.54 -3.93 3.70
N CYS A 250 -19.69 -4.82 4.22
CA CYS A 250 -18.57 -4.41 5.04
C CYS A 250 -17.21 -4.60 4.37
N TRP A 251 -17.04 -5.63 3.53
CA TRP A 251 -15.75 -5.91 2.90
C TRP A 251 -15.71 -5.47 1.43
N GLU A 252 -16.63 -5.97 0.62
CA GLU A 252 -16.65 -5.70 -0.83
C GLU A 252 -16.81 -4.21 -1.11
N LYS A 253 -17.80 -3.55 -0.50
CA LYS A 253 -18.02 -2.10 -0.62
C LYS A 253 -16.84 -1.26 -0.11
N THR A 254 -16.02 -1.80 0.78
CA THR A 254 -14.87 -1.10 1.33
C THR A 254 -13.63 -1.25 0.45
N PHE A 255 -13.32 -2.48 0.05
CA PHE A 255 -12.02 -2.81 -0.55
C PHE A 255 -12.06 -3.03 -2.07
N SER A 256 -13.23 -3.31 -2.64
CA SER A 256 -13.39 -3.70 -4.05
C SER A 256 -14.70 -3.21 -4.69
N LEU A 257 -15.23 -2.08 -4.22
CA LEU A 257 -16.45 -1.47 -4.76
C LEU A 257 -16.34 -1.14 -6.24
N ASP A 258 -15.20 -0.58 -6.64
CA ASP A 258 -14.87 -0.12 -7.97
C ASP A 258 -13.35 -0.23 -8.22
N ASP A 259 -12.92 0.04 -9.46
CA ASP A 259 -11.51 -0.03 -9.84
C ASP A 259 -10.65 0.95 -9.03
N ASP A 260 -11.15 2.14 -8.72
CA ASP A 260 -10.43 3.13 -7.90
C ASP A 260 -10.18 2.61 -6.48
N SER A 261 -11.16 1.93 -5.89
CA SER A 261 -11.00 1.29 -4.58
C SER A 261 -9.98 0.15 -4.61
N ILE A 262 -10.04 -0.71 -5.64
CA ILE A 262 -9.09 -1.81 -5.82
C ILE A 262 -7.67 -1.26 -5.97
N VAL A 263 -7.48 -0.24 -6.82
CA VAL A 263 -6.18 0.42 -7.03
C VAL A 263 -5.68 1.07 -5.75
N PHE A 264 -6.52 1.82 -5.04
CA PHE A 264 -6.14 2.47 -3.80
C PHE A 264 -5.64 1.46 -2.76
N TRP A 265 -6.45 0.43 -2.46
CA TRP A 265 -6.10 -0.54 -1.43
C TRP A 265 -4.92 -1.45 -1.80
N GLY A 266 -4.70 -1.70 -3.11
CA GLY A 266 -3.57 -2.45 -3.63
C GLY A 266 -2.31 -1.62 -3.89
N THR A 267 -2.39 -0.29 -3.80
CA THR A 267 -1.22 0.58 -4.00
C THR A 267 -0.20 0.39 -2.88
N GLN A 268 1.05 0.14 -3.29
CA GLN A 268 2.14 -0.11 -2.37
C GLN A 268 2.78 1.17 -1.86
N LYS A 269 2.96 1.25 -0.55
CA LYS A 269 3.71 2.32 0.13
C LYS A 269 4.92 1.77 0.85
N SER A 270 5.99 2.57 0.87
CA SER A 270 7.16 2.28 1.68
C SER A 270 6.84 2.49 3.16
N THR A 271 7.00 1.45 3.97
CA THR A 271 6.91 1.52 5.43
C THR A 271 8.25 1.09 6.01
N GLY A 272 9.15 2.06 6.15
CA GLY A 272 10.55 1.79 6.48
C GLY A 272 11.27 1.08 5.33
N ARG A 273 11.67 -0.19 5.54
CA ARG A 273 12.36 -1.01 4.52
C ARG A 273 11.43 -1.91 3.70
N LEU A 274 10.16 -1.94 4.01
CA LEU A 274 9.18 -2.84 3.41
C LEU A 274 8.20 -2.06 2.53
N MET A 275 7.86 -2.65 1.38
CA MET A 275 6.74 -2.22 0.54
C MET A 275 5.50 -2.99 0.96
N ARG A 276 4.41 -2.27 1.24
CA ARG A 276 3.14 -2.84 1.72
C ARG A 276 1.98 -2.09 1.12
N ASP A 277 0.90 -2.80 0.81
CA ASP A 277 -0.31 -2.17 0.34
C ASP A 277 -1.09 -1.47 1.47
N HIS A 278 -1.99 -0.57 1.09
CA HIS A 278 -2.79 0.19 2.05
C HIS A 278 -3.66 -0.70 2.93
N SER A 279 -4.14 -1.82 2.40
CA SER A 279 -4.99 -2.75 3.15
C SER A 279 -4.22 -3.46 4.27
N GLU A 280 -2.98 -3.87 4.03
CA GLU A 280 -2.10 -4.44 5.06
C GLU A 280 -1.71 -3.41 6.14
N ILE A 281 -1.43 -2.16 5.72
CA ILE A 281 -1.13 -1.06 6.65
C ILE A 281 -2.35 -0.77 7.55
N LEU A 282 -3.56 -0.78 6.98
CA LEU A 282 -4.80 -0.62 7.73
C LEU A 282 -4.98 -1.74 8.76
N LEU A 283 -4.83 -3.00 8.35
CA LEU A 283 -4.98 -4.14 9.27
C LEU A 283 -3.95 -4.11 10.40
N GLN A 284 -2.69 -3.74 10.12
CA GLN A 284 -1.70 -3.52 11.17
C GLN A 284 -2.13 -2.40 12.11
N THR A 285 -2.63 -1.29 11.57
CA THR A 285 -3.13 -0.15 12.36
C THR A 285 -4.21 -0.60 13.34
N ILE A 286 -5.20 -1.36 12.85
CA ILE A 286 -6.28 -1.89 13.68
C ILE A 286 -5.73 -2.86 14.74
N ALA A 287 -4.80 -3.73 14.37
CA ALA A 287 -4.20 -4.69 15.30
C ALA A 287 -3.42 -4.01 16.44
N VAL A 288 -2.70 -2.91 16.15
CA VAL A 288 -2.04 -2.10 17.18
C VAL A 288 -3.09 -1.45 18.10
N ILE A 289 -4.13 -0.84 17.54
CA ILE A 289 -5.21 -0.17 18.30
C ILE A 289 -5.92 -1.17 19.22
N LYS A 290 -6.18 -2.38 18.72
CA LYS A 290 -6.87 -3.43 19.51
C LYS A 290 -5.94 -4.23 20.43
N GLY A 291 -4.64 -3.92 20.45
CA GLY A 291 -3.66 -4.64 21.25
C GLY A 291 -3.38 -6.09 20.79
N LEU A 292 -3.80 -6.43 19.55
CA LEU A 292 -3.51 -7.73 18.93
C LEU A 292 -2.04 -7.85 18.49
N TYR A 293 -1.49 -6.76 18.00
CA TYR A 293 -0.12 -6.67 17.52
C TYR A 293 0.71 -5.73 18.38
N ASP A 294 1.79 -6.25 18.93
CA ASP A 294 2.78 -5.49 19.70
C ASP A 294 4.07 -5.37 18.87
N PRO A 295 4.43 -4.18 18.39
CA PRO A 295 5.62 -4.00 17.54
C PRO A 295 6.95 -4.35 18.22
N GLU A 296 6.99 -4.47 19.55
CA GLU A 296 8.19 -4.87 20.30
C GLU A 296 8.32 -6.39 20.42
N LYS A 297 7.24 -7.16 20.21
CA LYS A 297 7.20 -8.61 20.39
C LYS A 297 6.98 -9.37 19.11
N HIS A 298 6.28 -8.78 18.15
CA HIS A 298 5.83 -9.43 16.94
C HIS A 298 6.47 -8.81 15.69
N THR A 299 6.74 -9.64 14.72
CA THR A 299 7.12 -9.22 13.37
C THR A 299 5.88 -9.00 12.51
N LEU A 300 6.01 -8.23 11.43
CA LEU A 300 4.88 -7.98 10.51
C LEU A 300 4.41 -9.26 9.79
N SER A 301 5.28 -10.23 9.59
CA SER A 301 4.93 -11.52 9.00
C SER A 301 4.00 -12.35 9.88
N GLU A 302 3.97 -12.10 11.19
CA GLU A 302 3.08 -12.79 12.14
C GLU A 302 1.69 -12.15 12.21
N LEU A 303 1.50 -10.95 11.64
CA LEU A 303 0.23 -10.22 11.72
C LEU A 303 -1.00 -11.04 11.27
N PRO A 304 -0.98 -11.75 10.14
CA PRO A 304 -2.12 -12.57 9.72
C PRO A 304 -2.43 -13.70 10.73
N ASP A 305 -1.41 -14.32 11.31
CA ASP A 305 -1.59 -15.40 12.27
C ASP A 305 -2.18 -14.90 13.59
N LEU A 306 -1.75 -13.73 14.07
CA LEU A 306 -2.35 -13.08 15.24
C LEU A 306 -3.85 -12.80 15.04
N TYR A 307 -4.25 -12.37 13.85
CA TYR A 307 -5.66 -12.22 13.50
C TYR A 307 -6.40 -13.55 13.50
N LYS A 308 -5.85 -14.58 12.85
CA LYS A 308 -6.43 -15.92 12.77
C LYS A 308 -6.69 -16.50 14.16
N ASP A 309 -5.68 -16.49 15.02
CA ASP A 309 -5.76 -17.03 16.37
C ASP A 309 -6.86 -16.33 17.17
N LYS A 310 -6.96 -15.00 17.04
CA LYS A 310 -7.98 -14.23 17.74
C LYS A 310 -9.38 -14.45 17.17
N ILE A 311 -9.54 -14.46 15.85
CA ILE A 311 -10.80 -14.68 15.15
C ILE A 311 -11.38 -16.06 15.49
N ALA A 312 -10.53 -17.10 15.60
CA ALA A 312 -10.97 -18.45 15.99
C ALA A 312 -11.67 -18.49 17.34
N THR A 313 -11.35 -17.56 18.26
CA THR A 313 -11.96 -17.48 19.59
C THR A 313 -13.23 -16.65 19.65
N TYR A 314 -13.57 -15.91 18.59
CA TYR A 314 -14.67 -14.95 18.59
C TYR A 314 -16.03 -15.64 18.54
N SER A 315 -16.97 -15.11 19.33
CA SER A 315 -18.41 -15.31 19.17
C SER A 315 -18.94 -14.56 17.95
N GLU A 316 -20.19 -14.82 17.57
CA GLU A 316 -20.87 -14.10 16.48
C GLU A 316 -20.81 -12.58 16.67
N THR A 317 -21.17 -12.09 17.87
CA THR A 317 -21.21 -10.65 18.17
C THR A 317 -19.84 -10.00 18.05
N GLU A 318 -18.78 -10.64 18.55
CA GLU A 318 -17.41 -10.14 18.48
C GLU A 318 -16.90 -10.12 17.03
N LEU A 319 -17.24 -11.16 16.25
CA LEU A 319 -16.87 -11.26 14.85
C LEU A 319 -17.53 -10.17 14.00
N ARG A 320 -18.85 -9.99 14.14
CA ARG A 320 -19.58 -8.89 13.47
C ARG A 320 -19.02 -7.54 13.89
N GLY A 321 -18.70 -7.38 15.18
CA GLY A 321 -18.05 -6.18 15.72
C GLY A 321 -16.73 -5.89 15.02
N LEU A 322 -15.84 -6.86 14.90
CA LEU A 322 -14.54 -6.67 14.23
C LEU A 322 -14.70 -6.33 12.74
N ILE A 323 -15.58 -7.01 12.01
CA ILE A 323 -15.80 -6.74 10.58
C ILE A 323 -16.33 -5.31 10.37
N ASN A 324 -17.28 -4.86 11.20
CA ASN A 324 -17.77 -3.48 11.15
C ASN A 324 -16.69 -2.47 11.52
N GLU A 325 -15.87 -2.75 12.54
CA GLU A 325 -14.75 -1.88 12.90
C GLU A 325 -13.73 -1.74 11.79
N ILE A 326 -13.41 -2.83 11.06
CA ILE A 326 -12.52 -2.79 9.90
C ILE A 326 -13.07 -1.81 8.85
N ARG A 327 -14.38 -1.88 8.55
CA ARG A 327 -15.05 -0.94 7.62
C ARG A 327 -14.95 0.51 8.09
N GLU A 328 -15.24 0.77 9.37
CA GLU A 328 -15.18 2.12 9.94
C GLU A 328 -13.75 2.68 9.88
N TYR A 329 -12.76 1.89 10.28
CA TYR A 329 -11.36 2.30 10.22
C TYR A 329 -10.87 2.47 8.79
N ALA A 330 -11.35 1.66 7.85
CA ALA A 330 -11.02 1.81 6.43
C ALA A 330 -11.53 3.14 5.86
N THR A 331 -12.76 3.53 6.20
CA THR A 331 -13.32 4.83 5.83
C THR A 331 -12.47 5.97 6.40
N ILE A 332 -12.19 5.93 7.71
CA ILE A 332 -11.34 6.94 8.36
C ILE A 332 -9.96 7.01 7.72
N TYR A 333 -9.35 5.86 7.43
CA TYR A 333 -8.03 5.77 6.81
C TYR A 333 -8.05 6.40 5.40
N ARG A 334 -9.00 6.03 4.56
CA ARG A 334 -9.12 6.53 3.18
C ARG A 334 -9.37 8.04 3.12
N ASP A 335 -10.24 8.54 3.99
CA ASP A 335 -10.69 9.93 3.97
C ASP A 335 -9.68 10.90 4.59
N ASN A 336 -8.82 10.42 5.49
CA ASN A 336 -7.96 11.30 6.28
C ASN A 336 -6.46 11.12 6.05
N ILE A 337 -5.99 10.03 5.43
CA ILE A 337 -4.58 9.91 5.08
C ILE A 337 -4.34 10.57 3.73
N PRO A 338 -3.70 11.76 3.69
CA PRO A 338 -3.53 12.48 2.45
C PRO A 338 -2.50 11.80 1.54
N SER A 339 -2.73 11.91 0.25
CA SER A 339 -1.73 11.63 -0.78
C SER A 339 -1.11 12.95 -1.19
N PHE A 340 0.20 13.08 -1.03
CA PHE A 340 0.94 14.29 -1.40
C PHE A 340 1.62 14.11 -2.74
N ASP A 341 1.49 15.12 -3.59
CA ASP A 341 2.19 15.21 -4.87
C ASP A 341 2.79 16.61 -5.08
N GLY A 342 3.49 16.83 -6.18
CA GLY A 342 4.11 18.12 -6.49
C GLY A 342 3.12 19.27 -6.75
N SER A 343 1.81 19.00 -6.84
CA SER A 343 0.75 19.99 -7.03
C SER A 343 0.07 20.40 -5.72
N THR A 344 0.26 19.63 -4.65
CA THR A 344 -0.37 19.85 -3.35
C THR A 344 -0.05 21.24 -2.80
N LEU A 345 -1.09 21.98 -2.40
CA LEU A 345 -1.00 23.26 -1.70
C LEU A 345 -1.11 23.00 -0.20
N TYR A 346 -0.22 23.58 0.57
CA TYR A 346 -0.14 23.45 2.03
C TYR A 346 -0.55 24.74 2.70
N SER A 347 -1.44 24.62 3.69
CA SER A 347 -1.89 25.73 4.55
C SER A 347 -1.45 25.49 5.99
N TYR A 348 -1.02 26.58 6.67
CA TYR A 348 -0.69 26.49 8.10
C TYR A 348 -1.90 26.16 8.97
N GLU A 349 -3.10 26.52 8.55
CA GLU A 349 -4.35 26.32 9.30
C GLU A 349 -4.85 24.87 9.21
N ASP A 350 -4.51 24.14 8.15
CA ASP A 350 -4.82 22.72 8.02
C ASP A 350 -3.85 21.88 8.86
N PHE A 351 -4.22 21.68 10.12
CA PHE A 351 -3.39 20.97 11.09
C PHE A 351 -3.26 19.47 10.81
N VAL A 352 -4.24 18.86 10.15
CA VAL A 352 -4.18 17.44 9.75
C VAL A 352 -3.18 17.28 8.62
N GLN A 353 -3.34 18.04 7.54
CA GLN A 353 -2.42 18.06 6.41
C GLN A 353 -0.98 18.35 6.85
N ARG A 354 -0.80 19.34 7.76
CA ARG A 354 0.50 19.72 8.28
C ARG A 354 1.19 18.57 9.02
N LEU A 355 0.48 17.92 9.95
CA LEU A 355 1.02 16.78 10.67
C LEU A 355 1.44 15.65 9.71
N PHE A 356 0.55 15.26 8.79
CA PHE A 356 0.86 14.18 7.84
C PHE A 356 2.02 14.56 6.91
N HIS A 357 2.10 15.82 6.44
CA HIS A 357 3.23 16.27 5.63
C HIS A 357 4.56 16.20 6.41
N ILE A 358 4.57 16.60 7.67
CA ILE A 358 5.76 16.49 8.53
C ILE A 358 6.17 15.02 8.69
N LEU A 359 5.21 14.13 8.94
CA LEU A 359 5.48 12.72 9.11
C LEU A 359 6.01 12.08 7.81
N ASP A 360 5.38 12.38 6.67
CA ASP A 360 5.78 11.88 5.35
C ASP A 360 7.17 12.38 4.97
N ALA A 361 7.41 13.69 5.07
CA ALA A 361 8.70 14.30 4.79
C ALA A 361 9.84 13.78 5.71
N CYS A 362 9.51 13.24 6.88
CA CYS A 362 10.47 12.64 7.83
C CYS A 362 10.52 11.11 7.77
N ASP A 363 9.80 10.46 6.85
CA ASP A 363 9.64 8.99 6.73
C ASP A 363 9.11 8.34 8.03
N ILE A 364 8.16 8.98 8.70
CA ILE A 364 7.58 8.53 9.96
C ILE A 364 6.13 8.07 9.73
N SER A 365 5.92 6.78 9.53
CA SER A 365 4.57 6.18 9.45
C SER A 365 4.13 5.53 10.77
N THR A 366 5.01 5.41 11.73
CA THR A 366 4.80 4.66 12.99
C THR A 366 3.69 5.23 13.88
N PHE A 367 3.33 6.51 13.74
CA PHE A 367 2.24 7.12 14.49
C PHE A 367 0.88 7.07 13.78
N HIS A 368 0.77 6.50 12.59
CA HIS A 368 -0.52 6.35 11.90
C HIS A 368 -1.58 5.64 12.76
N PRO A 369 -1.27 4.54 13.48
CA PRO A 369 -2.26 3.91 14.36
C PRO A 369 -2.83 4.86 15.42
N TYR A 370 -1.99 5.66 16.05
CA TYR A 370 -2.44 6.62 17.04
C TYR A 370 -3.30 7.74 16.42
N ILE A 371 -2.92 8.24 15.25
CA ILE A 371 -3.70 9.28 14.54
C ILE A 371 -5.08 8.74 14.15
N ILE A 372 -5.14 7.54 13.57
CA ILE A 372 -6.40 6.88 13.19
C ILE A 372 -7.27 6.59 14.42
N PHE A 373 -6.67 6.19 15.54
CA PHE A 373 -7.36 6.06 16.82
C PHE A 373 -8.00 7.37 17.27
N LEU A 374 -7.26 8.49 17.22
CA LEU A 374 -7.77 9.82 17.58
C LEU A 374 -8.89 10.27 16.66
N LEU A 375 -8.75 10.09 15.34
CA LEU A 375 -9.77 10.44 14.35
C LEU A 375 -11.08 9.70 14.59
N LYS A 376 -11.03 8.42 14.98
CA LYS A 376 -12.22 7.67 15.36
C LYS A 376 -12.79 8.15 16.69
N LYS A 377 -11.96 8.28 17.71
CA LYS A 377 -12.38 8.61 19.07
C LYS A 377 -13.01 10.00 19.19
N TYR A 378 -12.46 10.96 18.49
CA TYR A 378 -12.86 12.37 18.54
C TYR A 378 -13.56 12.86 17.28
N LYS A 379 -14.21 11.95 16.51
CA LYS A 379 -14.91 12.29 15.26
C LYS A 379 -15.92 13.43 15.40
N ASP A 380 -16.56 13.54 16.58
CA ASP A 380 -17.58 14.54 16.90
C ASP A 380 -17.04 15.67 17.82
N ASP A 381 -15.73 15.68 18.13
CA ASP A 381 -15.05 16.69 18.96
C ASP A 381 -13.76 17.18 18.27
N GLU A 382 -13.94 17.99 17.23
CA GLU A 382 -12.84 18.58 16.46
C GLU A 382 -11.86 19.38 17.34
N LYS A 383 -12.36 20.05 18.38
CA LYS A 383 -11.53 20.86 19.28
C LYS A 383 -10.52 19.98 20.03
N THR A 384 -10.97 18.89 20.61
CA THR A 384 -10.08 17.95 21.31
C THR A 384 -9.15 17.25 20.32
N LEU A 385 -9.66 16.81 19.16
CA LEU A 385 -8.85 16.22 18.11
C LEU A 385 -7.67 17.14 17.71
N LYS A 386 -7.96 18.42 17.45
CA LYS A 386 -6.95 19.43 17.09
C LYS A 386 -5.87 19.55 18.17
N VAL A 387 -6.25 19.55 19.44
CA VAL A 387 -5.29 19.61 20.55
C VAL A 387 -4.38 18.39 20.56
N ARG A 388 -4.96 17.17 20.45
CA ARG A 388 -4.20 15.91 20.48
C ARG A 388 -3.25 15.77 19.30
N LEU A 389 -3.69 16.12 18.09
CA LEU A 389 -2.83 16.07 16.91
C LEU A 389 -1.70 17.11 16.99
N LYS A 390 -1.98 18.31 17.57
CA LYS A 390 -0.97 19.32 17.81
C LYS A 390 0.07 18.88 18.85
N GLU A 391 -0.33 18.19 19.90
CA GLU A 391 0.59 17.60 20.89
C GLU A 391 1.54 16.59 20.22
N LEU A 392 1.02 15.72 19.34
CA LEU A 392 1.83 14.75 18.58
C LEU A 392 2.81 15.46 17.63
N GLU A 393 2.32 16.45 16.88
CA GLU A 393 3.16 17.27 15.99
C GLU A 393 4.31 17.92 16.75
N THR A 394 3.98 18.52 17.91
CA THR A 394 4.97 19.17 18.79
C THR A 394 6.02 18.17 19.28
N LEU A 395 5.60 16.99 19.71
CA LEU A 395 6.51 15.92 20.11
C LEU A 395 7.47 15.53 18.99
N VAL A 396 6.92 15.25 17.78
CA VAL A 396 7.71 14.81 16.63
C VAL A 396 8.76 15.86 16.25
N ILE A 397 8.35 17.13 16.12
CA ILE A 397 9.28 18.20 15.74
C ILE A 397 10.32 18.47 16.84
N LYS A 398 9.95 18.51 18.11
CA LYS A 398 10.91 18.70 19.21
C LYS A 398 11.96 17.59 19.25
N ARG A 399 11.54 16.32 19.12
CA ARG A 399 12.48 15.19 19.07
C ARG A 399 13.39 15.24 17.84
N LEU A 400 12.84 15.61 16.68
CA LEU A 400 13.59 15.78 15.44
C LEU A 400 14.66 16.88 15.58
N LEU A 401 14.28 18.05 16.13
CA LEU A 401 15.20 19.15 16.36
C LEU A 401 16.26 18.82 17.42
N ALA A 402 15.90 18.08 18.45
CA ALA A 402 16.84 17.58 19.48
C ALA A 402 17.65 16.36 19.04
N LYS A 403 17.52 15.92 17.77
CA LYS A 403 18.21 14.75 17.18
C LYS A 403 18.00 13.45 17.96
N GLN A 404 16.83 13.28 18.55
CA GLN A 404 16.50 12.04 19.26
C GLN A 404 16.15 10.94 18.26
N GLU A 405 16.54 9.71 18.59
CA GLU A 405 16.30 8.53 17.75
C GLU A 405 14.81 8.21 17.61
N THR A 406 14.42 7.72 16.44
CA THR A 406 13.05 7.26 16.12
C THR A 406 12.77 5.82 16.53
N LYS A 407 13.81 5.07 16.97
CA LYS A 407 13.71 3.64 17.32
C LYS A 407 12.60 3.32 18.31
N SER A 408 12.28 4.24 19.22
CA SER A 408 11.25 4.05 20.24
C SER A 408 9.83 4.40 19.76
N TYR A 409 9.62 4.84 18.52
CA TYR A 409 8.33 5.38 18.07
C TYR A 409 7.22 4.33 18.05
N ASN A 410 7.53 3.08 17.72
CA ASN A 410 6.55 1.98 17.77
C ASN A 410 6.00 1.79 19.19
N LYS A 411 6.88 1.76 20.18
CA LYS A 411 6.49 1.69 21.60
C LYS A 411 5.67 2.91 22.01
N LEU A 412 6.16 4.10 21.69
CA LEU A 412 5.46 5.35 22.02
C LEU A 412 4.06 5.40 21.39
N CYS A 413 3.91 4.93 20.16
CA CYS A 413 2.59 4.87 19.50
C CYS A 413 1.58 4.05 20.31
N LYS A 414 2.01 2.86 20.78
CA LYS A 414 1.19 2.00 21.64
C LYS A 414 0.90 2.66 22.97
N ASP A 415 1.94 3.17 23.67
CA ASP A 415 1.81 3.85 24.94
C ASP A 415 0.82 5.03 24.87
N PHE A 416 0.77 5.74 23.73
CA PHE A 416 -0.13 6.88 23.51
C PHE A 416 -1.59 6.43 23.26
N ILE A 417 -1.80 5.30 22.61
CA ILE A 417 -3.15 4.70 22.48
C ILE A 417 -3.69 4.33 23.86
N ASP A 418 -2.84 3.76 24.73
CA ASP A 418 -3.19 3.37 26.08
C ASP A 418 -3.39 4.58 27.00
N ASN A 419 -2.57 5.63 26.82
CA ASN A 419 -2.62 6.87 27.63
C ASN A 419 -2.17 8.11 26.83
N GLU A 420 -3.12 8.84 26.26
CA GLU A 420 -2.90 10.03 25.43
C GLU A 420 -2.12 11.15 26.15
N ALA A 421 -2.25 11.28 27.48
CA ALA A 421 -1.55 12.32 28.24
C ALA A 421 -0.02 12.19 28.18
N GLN A 422 0.50 11.01 27.86
CA GLN A 422 1.93 10.78 27.72
C GLN A 422 2.54 11.56 26.57
N VAL A 423 1.78 11.86 25.49
CA VAL A 423 2.28 12.61 24.33
C VAL A 423 2.84 13.96 24.80
N LYS A 424 2.03 14.73 25.53
CA LYS A 424 2.46 16.02 26.08
C LYS A 424 3.64 15.88 27.05
N THR A 425 3.58 14.92 27.97
CA THR A 425 4.67 14.66 28.93
C THR A 425 6.00 14.39 28.22
N LYS A 426 5.97 13.60 27.13
CA LYS A 426 7.18 13.31 26.34
C LYS A 426 7.65 14.52 25.52
N ALA A 427 6.74 15.36 25.02
CA ALA A 427 7.08 16.60 24.34
C ALA A 427 7.72 17.63 25.30
N ASP A 428 7.21 17.74 26.53
CA ASP A 428 7.73 18.63 27.56
C ASP A 428 9.11 18.18 28.09
N ALA A 429 9.41 16.90 28.03
CA ALA A 429 10.71 16.35 28.42
C ALA A 429 11.85 16.77 27.46
N VAL A 430 11.56 17.25 26.26
CA VAL A 430 12.57 17.78 25.33
C VAL A 430 12.84 19.24 25.69
N SER A 431 14.02 19.50 26.26
CA SER A 431 14.40 20.84 26.72
C SER A 431 14.74 21.80 25.58
N GLN A 432 14.55 23.10 25.83
CA GLN A 432 14.95 24.16 24.90
C GLN A 432 16.46 24.07 24.55
N ALA A 433 17.32 23.74 25.53
CA ALA A 433 18.75 23.60 25.31
C ALA A 433 19.09 22.48 24.31
N GLN A 434 18.35 21.36 24.35
CA GLN A 434 18.51 20.27 23.38
C GLN A 434 18.11 20.71 21.96
N ILE A 435 17.02 21.47 21.83
CA ILE A 435 16.57 22.03 20.55
C ILE A 435 17.63 23.01 20.01
N GLN A 436 18.11 23.93 20.83
CA GLN A 436 19.16 24.90 20.47
C GLN A 436 20.45 24.20 20.04
N ALA A 437 20.86 23.14 20.73
CA ALA A 437 22.03 22.35 20.34
C ALA A 437 21.80 21.62 19.00
N GLY A 438 20.62 21.10 18.78
CA GLY A 438 20.30 20.34 17.57
C GLY A 438 20.22 21.17 16.28
N ILE A 439 19.65 22.39 16.35
CA ILE A 439 19.53 23.29 15.18
C ILE A 439 20.87 23.88 14.71
N LYS A 440 21.90 23.85 15.55
CA LYS A 440 23.28 24.24 15.16
C LYS A 440 23.89 23.34 14.09
N SER A 441 23.38 22.12 13.94
CA SER A 441 23.86 21.16 12.95
C SER A 441 22.72 20.28 12.42
N ILE A 442 21.64 20.92 11.98
CA ILE A 442 20.44 20.24 11.46
C ILE A 442 20.70 19.60 10.08
N SER A 443 20.11 18.44 9.81
CA SER A 443 20.21 17.82 8.49
C SER A 443 19.45 18.64 7.43
N ASN A 444 19.90 18.59 6.18
CA ASN A 444 19.25 19.31 5.08
C ASN A 444 17.77 18.96 4.95
N LYS A 445 17.42 17.67 5.06
CA LYS A 445 16.03 17.20 5.01
C LYS A 445 15.18 17.85 6.10
N ASN A 446 15.64 17.82 7.34
CA ASN A 446 14.92 18.37 8.47
C ASN A 446 14.83 19.91 8.41
N ALA A 447 15.90 20.58 7.96
CA ALA A 447 15.90 22.03 7.78
C ALA A 447 14.88 22.45 6.73
N THR A 448 14.78 21.73 5.61
CA THR A 448 13.82 22.04 4.54
C THR A 448 12.38 22.02 5.05
N ILE A 449 11.97 20.95 5.75
CA ILE A 449 10.60 20.85 6.26
C ILE A 449 10.30 21.91 7.35
N VAL A 450 11.24 22.14 8.23
CA VAL A 450 11.08 23.10 9.33
C VAL A 450 11.00 24.54 8.80
N LEU A 451 11.90 24.95 7.90
CA LEU A 451 11.87 26.27 7.28
C LEU A 451 10.62 26.49 6.43
N PHE A 452 10.11 25.45 5.76
CA PHE A 452 8.86 25.54 5.01
C PHE A 452 7.66 25.85 5.93
N TRP A 453 7.57 25.20 7.09
CA TRP A 453 6.48 25.45 8.03
C TRP A 453 6.64 26.77 8.81
N ILE A 454 7.87 27.26 9.02
CA ILE A 454 8.12 28.64 9.51
C ILE A 454 7.63 29.65 8.48
N GLU A 455 7.90 29.44 7.19
CA GLU A 455 7.41 30.32 6.12
C GLU A 455 5.88 30.42 6.14
N LEU A 456 5.17 29.27 6.18
CA LEU A 456 3.71 29.23 6.24
C LEU A 456 3.16 29.83 7.53
N PHE A 457 3.84 29.64 8.67
CA PHE A 457 3.48 30.29 9.93
C PHE A 457 3.54 31.84 9.82
N ARG A 458 4.64 32.37 9.28
CA ARG A 458 4.80 33.81 9.07
C ARG A 458 3.71 34.38 8.16
N ARG A 459 3.41 33.67 7.06
CA ARG A 459 2.33 34.08 6.13
C ARG A 459 0.96 34.06 6.80
N ASN A 460 0.70 33.08 7.64
CA ASN A 460 -0.56 32.98 8.35
C ASN A 460 -0.71 34.09 9.40
N LYS A 461 0.37 34.44 10.06
CA LYS A 461 0.41 35.49 11.10
C LYS A 461 0.21 36.90 10.53
N ASP A 462 0.61 37.14 9.27
CA ASP A 462 0.43 38.43 8.62
C ASP A 462 -0.95 38.57 7.97
N VAL A 463 -1.79 39.39 8.56
CA VAL A 463 -3.16 39.66 8.07
C VAL A 463 -3.20 40.33 6.69
N LYS A 464 -2.10 40.96 6.26
CA LYS A 464 -2.00 41.63 4.96
C LYS A 464 -1.56 40.66 3.83
N GLN A 465 -1.09 39.48 4.18
CA GLN A 465 -0.64 38.48 3.23
C GLN A 465 -1.83 37.78 2.59
N SER A 466 -1.95 37.92 1.26
CA SER A 466 -3.02 37.28 0.48
C SER A 466 -2.70 35.82 0.13
N VAL A 467 -1.43 35.47 -0.10
CA VAL A 467 -0.99 34.12 -0.44
C VAL A 467 -0.57 33.40 0.84
N LYS A 468 -1.48 32.59 1.40
CA LYS A 468 -1.26 31.85 2.64
C LYS A 468 -0.90 30.37 2.39
N GLU A 469 -1.04 29.92 1.17
CA GLU A 469 -0.76 28.54 0.77
C GLU A 469 0.46 28.47 -0.14
N LEU A 470 1.25 27.42 -0.01
CA LEU A 470 2.44 27.18 -0.83
C LEU A 470 2.53 25.71 -1.26
N LYS A 471 3.18 25.47 -2.41
CA LYS A 471 3.64 24.13 -2.82
C LYS A 471 4.96 23.81 -2.14
N TYR A 472 5.16 22.53 -1.80
CA TYR A 472 6.43 22.05 -1.26
C TYR A 472 7.40 21.66 -2.40
N ASN A 473 7.92 22.67 -3.10
CA ASN A 473 8.77 22.50 -4.27
C ASN A 473 10.06 23.35 -4.23
N TYR A 474 10.47 23.74 -3.04
CA TYR A 474 11.68 24.52 -2.80
C TYR A 474 12.89 23.62 -2.53
N SER A 475 14.06 24.12 -2.84
CA SER A 475 15.34 23.50 -2.49
C SER A 475 16.07 24.31 -1.42
N LEU A 476 16.80 23.60 -0.56
CA LEU A 476 17.59 24.21 0.51
C LEU A 476 18.86 24.83 -0.05
N GLU A 477 19.11 26.08 0.30
CA GLU A 477 20.35 26.80 -0.01
C GLU A 477 21.13 27.11 1.29
N HIS A 478 22.46 26.88 1.22
CA HIS A 478 23.41 27.32 2.25
C HIS A 478 24.01 28.66 1.83
N LEU A 479 23.73 29.73 2.55
CA LEU A 479 24.29 31.05 2.22
C LEU A 479 25.82 31.04 2.32
N LEU A 480 26.38 30.57 3.43
CA LEU A 480 27.76 30.12 3.55
C LEU A 480 27.83 28.68 2.99
N PRO A 481 28.41 28.47 1.81
CA PRO A 481 28.35 27.16 1.13
C PRO A 481 29.14 26.08 1.85
N GLN A 482 28.80 24.81 1.58
CA GLN A 482 29.53 23.66 2.14
C GLN A 482 30.99 23.61 1.68
N LYS A 483 31.23 24.00 0.44
CA LYS A 483 32.61 24.17 -0.15
C LYS A 483 32.98 25.66 -0.16
N TRP A 484 33.18 26.21 1.02
CA TRP A 484 33.42 27.66 1.20
C TRP A 484 34.86 28.07 0.85
N GLU A 485 35.81 27.16 0.89
CA GLU A 485 37.25 27.45 0.71
C GLU A 485 37.55 28.13 -0.64
N GLU A 486 36.77 27.82 -1.67
CA GLU A 486 37.01 28.33 -3.04
C GLU A 486 36.71 29.83 -3.17
N HIS A 487 35.65 30.30 -2.53
CA HIS A 487 35.17 31.67 -2.74
C HIS A 487 35.08 32.52 -1.45
N TRP A 488 35.19 31.90 -0.29
CA TRP A 488 34.98 32.54 1.01
C TRP A 488 36.27 32.66 1.85
N ALA A 489 37.40 32.22 1.36
CA ALA A 489 38.68 32.26 2.09
C ALA A 489 39.09 33.67 2.51
N SER A 490 38.71 34.71 1.72
CA SER A 490 38.99 36.11 2.01
C SER A 490 38.01 36.76 2.99
N VAL A 491 36.90 36.13 3.34
CA VAL A 491 35.93 36.64 4.33
C VAL A 491 36.45 36.31 5.72
N PRO A 492 36.70 37.29 6.60
CA PRO A 492 37.18 37.05 7.95
C PRO A 492 36.18 36.17 8.73
N VAL A 493 36.71 35.18 9.48
CA VAL A 493 35.89 34.42 10.42
C VAL A 493 35.75 35.17 11.70
N VAL A 494 34.52 35.20 12.23
CA VAL A 494 34.21 35.95 13.46
C VAL A 494 33.61 35.04 14.52
N ASP A 495 33.73 35.42 15.77
CA ASP A 495 33.01 34.82 16.88
C ASP A 495 31.52 35.25 16.88
N ASP A 496 30.72 34.72 17.80
CA ASP A 496 29.29 35.05 17.89
C ASP A 496 29.02 36.53 18.26
N ALA A 497 30.03 37.24 18.76
CA ALA A 497 30.00 38.70 19.05
C ALA A 497 30.46 39.59 17.86
N GLY A 498 30.97 38.96 16.80
CA GLY A 498 31.47 39.64 15.60
C GLY A 498 32.94 40.01 15.63
N ASN A 499 33.72 39.54 16.62
CA ASN A 499 35.16 39.77 16.72
C ASN A 499 35.92 38.79 15.82
N ALA A 500 36.92 39.26 15.09
CA ALA A 500 37.73 38.41 14.21
C ALA A 500 38.52 37.38 15.01
N ILE A 501 38.49 36.11 14.54
CA ILE A 501 39.26 35.00 15.10
C ILE A 501 40.61 34.92 14.41
N ALA A 502 41.70 35.20 15.19
CA ALA A 502 43.03 35.28 14.65
C ALA A 502 43.68 33.89 14.39
N ASP A 503 43.37 32.89 15.21
CA ASP A 503 43.92 31.55 15.06
C ASP A 503 43.27 30.80 13.89
N PRO A 504 44.02 30.40 12.86
CA PRO A 504 43.46 29.80 11.63
C PRO A 504 42.71 28.48 11.86
N GLU A 505 43.18 27.64 12.78
CA GLU A 505 42.54 26.35 13.04
C GLU A 505 41.23 26.53 13.77
N THR A 506 41.19 27.40 14.79
CA THR A 506 39.96 27.79 15.47
C THR A 506 38.94 28.44 14.51
N ALA A 507 39.44 29.38 13.66
CA ALA A 507 38.61 30.00 12.62
C ALA A 507 37.97 28.96 11.71
N LYS A 508 38.74 28.00 11.21
CA LYS A 508 38.27 26.92 10.34
C LYS A 508 37.19 26.07 11.05
N GLN A 509 37.40 25.68 12.30
CA GLN A 509 36.46 24.89 13.09
C GLN A 509 35.15 25.66 13.32
N VAL A 510 35.23 26.94 13.68
CA VAL A 510 34.05 27.80 13.88
C VAL A 510 33.26 27.91 12.59
N ARG A 511 33.89 28.19 11.45
CA ARG A 511 33.22 28.26 10.15
C ARG A 511 32.53 26.96 9.78
N TYR A 512 33.20 25.81 9.91
CA TYR A 512 32.60 24.51 9.66
C TYR A 512 31.37 24.25 10.54
N SER A 513 31.42 24.64 11.79
CA SER A 513 30.26 24.47 12.70
C SER A 513 29.03 25.27 12.27
N LYS A 514 29.21 26.39 11.56
CA LYS A 514 28.11 27.25 11.10
C LYS A 514 27.50 26.85 9.75
N VAL A 515 28.21 26.05 8.94
CA VAL A 515 27.71 25.62 7.63
C VAL A 515 26.34 24.92 7.74
N TYR A 516 26.19 24.04 8.72
CA TYR A 516 24.97 23.25 8.92
C TYR A 516 24.01 23.83 9.96
N SER A 517 24.25 25.05 10.43
CA SER A 517 23.29 25.77 11.28
C SER A 517 22.05 26.14 10.48
N ILE A 518 20.85 25.99 11.08
CA ILE A 518 19.59 26.45 10.48
C ILE A 518 19.64 27.95 10.12
N GLY A 519 20.41 28.73 10.88
CA GLY A 519 20.63 30.16 10.63
C GLY A 519 21.31 30.46 9.29
N ASN A 520 22.09 29.49 8.77
CA ASN A 520 22.77 29.59 7.47
C ASN A 520 21.91 29.12 6.29
N MET A 521 20.74 28.54 6.53
CA MET A 521 19.93 27.87 5.51
C MET A 521 18.70 28.67 5.14
N THR A 522 18.32 28.63 3.86
CA THR A 522 17.06 29.19 3.38
C THR A 522 16.47 28.36 2.26
N LEU A 523 15.24 28.65 1.87
CA LEU A 523 14.53 27.95 0.79
C LEU A 523 14.50 28.83 -0.47
N LEU A 524 14.81 28.25 -1.60
CA LEU A 524 14.81 28.90 -2.89
C LEU A 524 14.17 28.00 -3.96
N ASN A 525 13.72 28.60 -5.06
CA ASN A 525 13.39 27.84 -6.26
C ASN A 525 14.62 27.07 -6.74
N SER A 526 14.44 25.81 -7.15
CA SER A 526 15.54 24.92 -7.52
C SER A 526 16.42 25.45 -8.64
N ARG A 527 15.86 26.15 -9.62
CA ARG A 527 16.63 26.75 -10.73
C ARG A 527 17.51 27.90 -10.23
N LEU A 528 16.98 28.74 -9.34
CA LEU A 528 17.75 29.81 -8.72
C LEU A 528 18.88 29.22 -7.89
N ASN A 529 18.58 28.29 -7.00
CA ASN A 529 19.53 27.62 -6.13
C ASN A 529 20.72 27.03 -6.93
N THR A 530 20.45 26.25 -7.97
CA THR A 530 21.51 25.68 -8.84
C THR A 530 22.39 26.76 -9.46
N SER A 531 21.89 27.97 -9.72
CA SER A 531 22.64 29.04 -10.33
C SER A 531 23.60 29.75 -9.37
N LEU A 532 23.35 29.70 -8.06
CA LEU A 532 24.11 30.42 -7.03
C LEU A 532 25.44 29.74 -6.67
N ARG A 533 25.55 28.42 -6.84
CA ARG A 533 26.79 27.66 -6.57
C ARG A 533 27.40 27.99 -5.20
N ASN A 534 28.75 28.00 -5.11
CA ASN A 534 29.53 28.32 -3.92
C ASN A 534 29.93 29.81 -3.83
N TYR A 535 29.27 30.70 -4.56
CA TYR A 535 29.65 32.10 -4.64
C TYR A 535 29.56 32.80 -3.28
N ILE A 536 30.31 33.92 -3.14
CA ILE A 536 30.24 34.81 -1.96
C ILE A 536 28.84 35.41 -1.82
N PHE A 537 28.51 35.86 -0.60
CA PHE A 537 27.18 36.38 -0.24
C PHE A 537 26.71 37.48 -1.20
N LEU A 538 27.54 38.50 -1.46
CA LEU A 538 27.20 39.58 -2.37
C LEU A 538 26.72 39.11 -3.74
N ARG A 539 27.46 38.14 -4.30
CA ARG A 539 27.16 37.58 -5.62
C ARG A 539 25.92 36.69 -5.58
N LYS A 540 25.63 36.01 -4.47
CA LYS A 540 24.37 35.27 -4.27
C LYS A 540 23.17 36.22 -4.21
N ILE A 541 23.31 37.37 -3.54
CA ILE A 541 22.22 38.35 -3.40
C ILE A 541 21.95 39.09 -4.70
N GLU A 542 22.95 39.70 -5.31
CA GLU A 542 22.80 40.56 -6.49
C GLU A 542 22.82 39.81 -7.81
N GLY A 543 23.49 38.65 -7.85
CA GLY A 543 23.79 37.94 -9.07
C GLY A 543 25.08 38.46 -9.77
N GLU A 544 25.26 38.07 -11.04
CA GLU A 544 26.40 38.50 -11.86
C GLU A 544 25.99 38.66 -13.32
N GLY A 545 26.26 39.81 -13.89
CA GLY A 545 25.96 40.14 -15.28
C GLY A 545 24.47 40.01 -15.59
N ARG A 546 24.08 39.08 -16.49
CA ARG A 546 22.68 38.81 -16.83
C ARG A 546 21.96 37.89 -15.85
N LYS A 547 22.72 37.19 -14.99
CA LYS A 547 22.15 36.27 -13.99
C LYS A 547 21.78 37.05 -12.73
N LYS A 548 20.52 37.14 -12.45
CA LYS A 548 19.98 37.79 -11.25
C LYS A 548 20.12 36.88 -10.04
N GLY A 549 20.29 37.49 -8.87
CA GLY A 549 20.46 36.80 -7.58
C GLY A 549 19.17 36.63 -6.78
N ILE A 550 19.34 36.27 -5.52
CA ILE A 550 18.25 36.03 -4.56
C ILE A 550 17.32 37.23 -4.45
N ARG A 551 17.88 38.44 -4.46
CA ARG A 551 17.14 39.72 -4.29
C ARG A 551 16.00 39.89 -5.29
N GLN A 552 16.17 39.41 -6.52
CA GLN A 552 15.21 39.58 -7.62
C GLN A 552 14.20 38.46 -7.73
N TYR A 553 14.50 37.27 -7.20
CA TYR A 553 13.70 36.09 -7.45
C TYR A 553 13.09 35.42 -6.24
N SER A 554 13.50 35.82 -5.01
CA SER A 554 12.93 35.20 -3.82
C SER A 554 11.69 35.93 -3.36
N GLU A 555 10.60 35.16 -3.20
CA GLU A 555 9.30 35.64 -2.69
C GLU A 555 9.01 35.14 -1.26
N LEU A 556 9.87 34.28 -0.72
CA LEU A 556 9.69 33.68 0.60
C LEU A 556 10.12 34.66 1.69
N TRP A 557 9.29 34.79 2.73
CA TRP A 557 9.54 35.69 3.86
C TRP A 557 10.77 35.33 4.68
N ILE A 558 11.04 34.01 4.84
CA ILE A 558 12.27 33.54 5.50
C ILE A 558 13.54 33.94 4.76
N THR A 559 13.45 34.28 3.47
CA THR A 559 14.57 34.78 2.67
C THR A 559 14.52 36.30 2.59
N LYS A 560 13.35 36.89 2.34
CA LYS A 560 13.18 38.31 2.17
C LYS A 560 13.48 39.07 3.48
N ALA A 561 12.73 38.79 4.53
CA ALA A 561 12.86 39.51 5.79
C ALA A 561 14.19 39.25 6.51
N ASP A 562 14.66 38.01 6.49
CA ASP A 562 15.85 37.63 7.26
C ASP A 562 17.18 37.89 6.54
N ILE A 563 17.17 38.02 5.21
CA ILE A 563 18.40 38.08 4.41
C ILE A 563 18.41 39.30 3.51
N ILE A 564 17.38 39.49 2.66
CA ILE A 564 17.36 40.58 1.67
C ILE A 564 17.17 41.95 2.38
N ASP A 565 16.21 42.09 3.28
CA ASP A 565 15.94 43.31 4.00
C ASP A 565 17.12 43.75 4.90
N ARG A 566 17.92 42.79 5.41
CA ARG A 566 19.16 43.07 6.13
C ARG A 566 20.23 43.61 5.19
N TYR A 567 20.40 42.97 4.04
CA TYR A 567 21.31 43.44 3.01
C TYR A 567 20.93 44.86 2.55
N ASP A 568 19.66 45.14 2.32
CA ASP A 568 19.17 46.45 1.89
C ASP A 568 19.36 47.55 2.97
N ARG A 569 19.46 47.16 4.24
CA ARG A 569 19.85 48.07 5.35
C ARG A 569 21.36 48.26 5.48
N GLY A 570 22.18 47.70 4.63
CA GLY A 570 23.62 47.85 4.61
C GLY A 570 24.41 46.73 5.27
N GLU A 571 23.77 45.62 5.70
CA GLU A 571 24.45 44.45 6.23
C GLU A 571 24.95 43.56 5.07
N THR A 572 25.99 44.02 4.35
CA THR A 572 26.46 43.39 3.10
C THR A 572 27.34 42.18 3.31
N VAL A 573 27.67 41.83 4.55
CA VAL A 573 28.48 40.66 4.92
C VAL A 573 27.62 39.61 5.62
N TRP A 574 27.71 38.38 5.16
CA TRP A 574 27.14 37.22 5.83
C TRP A 574 28.28 36.45 6.49
N ASN A 575 28.31 36.40 7.80
CA ASN A 575 29.36 35.76 8.58
C ASN A 575 28.79 34.91 9.72
N GLU A 576 29.65 34.37 10.57
CA GLU A 576 29.28 33.46 11.65
C GLU A 576 28.36 34.15 12.69
N ALA A 577 28.57 35.46 12.97
CA ALA A 577 27.71 36.24 13.86
C ALA A 577 26.31 36.45 13.24
N SER A 578 26.22 36.76 11.95
CA SER A 578 24.96 36.89 11.21
C SER A 578 24.17 35.55 11.25
N ILE A 579 24.87 34.44 11.08
CA ILE A 579 24.28 33.10 11.16
C ILE A 579 23.72 32.83 12.56
N THR A 580 24.50 33.11 13.60
CA THR A 580 24.08 32.92 15.00
C THR A 580 22.87 33.78 15.34
N GLN A 581 22.85 35.05 14.91
CA GLN A 581 21.72 35.94 15.17
C GLN A 581 20.42 35.40 14.55
N ARG A 582 20.50 34.93 13.28
CA ARG A 582 19.34 34.34 12.62
C ARG A 582 18.94 32.99 13.21
N GLU A 583 19.92 32.14 13.60
CA GLU A 583 19.67 30.90 14.33
C GLU A 583 18.83 31.14 15.59
N ASN A 584 19.20 32.16 16.40
CA ASN A 584 18.48 32.50 17.60
C ASN A 584 17.05 33.00 17.30
N ALA A 585 16.87 33.84 16.28
CA ALA A 585 15.55 34.31 15.86
C ALA A 585 14.64 33.15 15.40
N LEU A 586 15.15 32.29 14.55
CA LEU A 586 14.42 31.08 14.11
C LEU A 586 14.11 30.12 15.26
N CYS A 587 15.02 29.99 16.25
CA CYS A 587 14.78 29.21 17.46
C CYS A 587 13.59 29.72 18.26
N CYS A 588 13.45 31.05 18.42
CA CYS A 588 12.30 31.64 19.09
C CYS A 588 11.00 31.31 18.35
N GLU A 589 10.97 31.38 17.04
CA GLU A 589 9.79 31.04 16.24
C GLU A 589 9.46 29.53 16.32
N LEU A 590 10.46 28.68 16.29
CA LEU A 590 10.27 27.24 16.48
C LEU A 590 9.59 26.92 17.82
N LEU A 591 10.01 27.58 18.88
CA LEU A 591 9.43 27.45 20.22
C LEU A 591 8.03 28.06 20.33
N GLU A 592 7.70 29.08 19.52
CA GLU A 592 6.35 29.64 19.41
C GLU A 592 5.42 28.69 18.66
N ILE A 593 5.86 28.17 17.49
CA ILE A 593 5.06 27.30 16.63
C ILE A 593 4.75 25.97 17.34
N TRP A 594 5.76 25.34 17.93
CA TRP A 594 5.67 24.03 18.59
C TRP A 594 5.78 24.13 20.11
N LYS A 595 5.02 25.07 20.66
CA LYS A 595 4.83 25.18 22.10
C LYS A 595 3.99 24.03 22.61
N SER A 596 4.44 23.37 23.71
CA SER A 596 3.71 22.30 24.38
C SER A 596 2.56 22.81 25.24
#